data_0c1acc4984721718f0a4efbaba3e123a
#
_entry.id   0c1acc4984721718f0a4efbaba3e123a
#
_cell.length_a   1.000
_cell.length_b   1.000
_cell.length_c   1.000
_cell.angle_alpha   90.00
_cell.angle_beta   90.00
_cell.angle_gamma   90.00
#
_symmetry.space_group_name_H-M   'P 1'
#
loop_
_entity.id
_entity.type
_entity.pdbx_description
1 polymer ?
#
loop_
_entity_poly.entity_id
_entity_poly.type
_entity_poly.pdbx_seq_one_letter_code
_entity_poly.pdbx_strand_id
1 'polypeptide(L)'
;NWTDTFKLFGIKRYAQFISNGSLNKIIEGEGNFREKGEYDLVIVDEAHNFRGATAGRYDDLQLICKTPRINEGLVKGHHKKVMLLSATPLNNRPTDLLNLLLLFQNARYSTIEGIQNLPVTFSSWIEDYDKLMRERKLDKHNERNAVFAKRTDELYEQIRTQVIDKVTVRRTRNNIKNVPAYKKDLDDQHIVFPDILPPKELMYELNGGLNDLFYSTMAILTDTPHPEDNPTGKGLHYARYRAVEFLQGEARKKYPTALHISTMLTGIYRVHMVKRLESSFYAFRRSLHTFLRITEDMIKMFDQNKVIIAPDINVKDKQTKGWELDRIIEYAVEKGLKEEDTVFKDEDFNERFLEMLKEDAKNLKELCKQWDEVSEDPKLELFIDKLEHEFFDKEINPTGKLVIFSESVDTVNYLTEQLQNRLHRHDILDVCASNRTNRQDILRKCFDANYAEQSDEFNIVITSDVLAEGVNLHRAN
;
A
#
# COMPACT_ATOMS: atom_id res chain seq x y z
N ASN A 1 0.33 21.11 4.80
CA ASN A 1 -1.04 20.71 4.66
C ASN A 1 -1.83 21.77 3.86
N TRP A 2 -2.87 21.42 3.07
CA TRP A 2 -3.59 22.32 2.15
C TRP A 2 -4.13 23.58 2.84
N THR A 3 -4.68 23.44 4.04
CA THR A 3 -5.17 24.60 4.82
C THR A 3 -4.05 25.59 5.13
N ASP A 4 -2.87 25.10 5.49
CA ASP A 4 -1.72 25.95 5.79
C ASP A 4 -1.16 26.57 4.50
N THR A 5 -1.15 25.84 3.39
CA THR A 5 -0.80 26.33 2.06
C THR A 5 -1.73 27.47 1.63
N PHE A 6 -3.04 27.30 1.79
CA PHE A 6 -4.02 28.35 1.49
C PHE A 6 -3.78 29.62 2.30
N LYS A 7 -3.46 29.48 3.59
CA LYS A 7 -3.10 30.62 4.46
C LYS A 7 -1.81 31.28 4.00
N LEU A 8 -0.77 30.48 3.73
CA LEU A 8 0.55 30.96 3.30
C LEU A 8 0.46 31.80 2.03
N PHE A 9 -0.32 31.34 1.06
CA PHE A 9 -0.53 32.04 -0.21
C PHE A 9 -1.66 33.09 -0.18
N GLY A 10 -2.25 33.35 0.96
CA GLY A 10 -3.34 34.32 1.11
C GLY A 10 -4.56 34.00 0.26
N ILE A 11 -4.84 32.74 -0.03
CA ILE A 11 -5.98 32.31 -0.84
C ILE A 11 -7.24 32.43 -0.01
N LYS A 12 -8.07 33.41 -0.33
CA LYS A 12 -9.33 33.70 0.36
C LYS A 12 -10.56 33.04 -0.24
N ARG A 13 -10.38 32.25 -1.32
CA ARG A 13 -11.49 31.55 -1.98
C ARG A 13 -12.00 30.42 -1.11
N TYR A 14 -13.31 30.19 -1.17
CA TYR A 14 -13.95 29.08 -0.48
C TYR A 14 -13.45 27.75 -1.05
N ALA A 15 -12.96 26.89 -0.18
CA ALA A 15 -12.57 25.54 -0.50
C ALA A 15 -13.03 24.57 0.60
N GLN A 16 -13.48 23.41 0.20
CA GLN A 16 -13.80 22.31 1.12
C GLN A 16 -12.77 21.21 0.96
N PHE A 17 -12.27 20.71 2.08
CA PHE A 17 -11.30 19.65 2.12
C PHE A 17 -11.96 18.37 2.63
N ILE A 18 -11.78 17.27 1.91
CA ILE A 18 -12.35 15.98 2.25
C ILE A 18 -11.32 14.87 2.05
N SER A 19 -11.40 13.85 2.89
CA SER A 19 -10.58 12.66 2.70
C SER A 19 -11.13 11.76 1.59
N ASN A 20 -10.26 11.04 0.88
CA ASN A 20 -10.63 10.10 -0.17
C ASN A 20 -11.59 8.98 0.29
N GLY A 21 -11.66 8.72 1.60
CA GLY A 21 -12.57 7.72 2.18
C GLY A 21 -13.97 8.24 2.53
N SER A 22 -14.28 9.54 2.26
CA SER A 22 -15.53 10.18 2.66
C SER A 22 -16.22 10.89 1.50
N LEU A 23 -15.96 10.48 0.25
CA LEU A 23 -16.50 11.12 -0.96
C LEU A 23 -18.03 11.06 -1.04
N ASN A 24 -18.64 10.05 -0.43
CA ASN A 24 -20.09 9.91 -0.29
C ASN A 24 -20.73 11.17 0.29
N LYS A 25 -20.09 11.87 1.22
CA LYS A 25 -20.61 13.11 1.82
C LYS A 25 -20.85 14.23 0.81
N ILE A 26 -20.02 14.31 -0.25
CA ILE A 26 -20.23 15.25 -1.37
C ILE A 26 -21.37 14.77 -2.27
N ILE A 27 -21.48 13.46 -2.49
CA ILE A 27 -22.50 12.88 -3.36
C ILE A 27 -23.89 13.08 -2.75
N GLU A 28 -24.00 12.87 -1.45
CA GLU A 28 -25.24 12.93 -0.68
C GLU A 28 -25.55 14.33 -0.14
N GLY A 29 -24.61 15.27 -0.23
CA GLY A 29 -24.77 16.64 0.31
C GLY A 29 -24.86 16.66 1.84
N GLU A 30 -24.13 15.76 2.52
CA GLU A 30 -24.20 15.61 3.96
C GLU A 30 -23.45 16.71 4.72
N GLY A 31 -24.06 17.17 5.80
CA GLY A 31 -23.44 18.11 6.73
C GLY A 31 -23.18 19.48 6.09
N ASN A 32 -21.92 19.94 6.11
CA ASN A 32 -21.53 21.24 5.56
C ASN A 32 -21.03 21.15 4.11
N PHE A 33 -21.09 19.97 3.48
CA PHE A 33 -20.65 19.82 2.10
C PHE A 33 -21.76 20.25 1.14
N ARG A 34 -21.33 20.93 0.08
CA ARG A 34 -22.22 21.30 -1.02
C ARG A 34 -22.48 20.08 -1.90
N GLU A 35 -23.57 20.13 -2.65
CA GLU A 35 -23.84 19.12 -3.67
C GLU A 35 -22.76 19.10 -4.75
N LYS A 36 -22.49 17.91 -5.30
CA LYS A 36 -21.48 17.70 -6.34
C LYS A 36 -21.57 18.66 -7.53
N GLY A 37 -22.77 19.14 -7.89
CA GLY A 37 -23.00 20.10 -8.98
C GLY A 37 -22.61 21.55 -8.68
N GLU A 38 -22.33 21.89 -7.43
CA GLU A 38 -22.00 23.26 -7.03
C GLU A 38 -20.50 23.60 -7.07
N TYR A 39 -19.64 22.61 -7.34
CA TYR A 39 -18.18 22.82 -7.40
C TYR A 39 -17.72 23.19 -8.80
N ASP A 40 -16.90 24.24 -8.92
CA ASP A 40 -16.27 24.67 -10.17
C ASP A 40 -14.98 23.91 -10.49
N LEU A 41 -14.22 23.55 -9.45
CA LEU A 41 -12.93 22.93 -9.52
C LEU A 41 -12.83 21.77 -8.52
N VAL A 42 -12.36 20.63 -8.99
CA VAL A 42 -12.01 19.48 -8.16
C VAL A 42 -10.51 19.29 -8.23
N ILE A 43 -9.84 19.35 -7.08
CA ILE A 43 -8.40 19.06 -6.95
C ILE A 43 -8.26 17.75 -6.21
N VAL A 44 -7.61 16.79 -6.82
CA VAL A 44 -7.36 15.45 -6.24
C VAL A 44 -5.88 15.33 -5.93
N ASP A 45 -5.56 15.36 -4.66
CA ASP A 45 -4.19 15.13 -4.19
C ASP A 45 -3.92 13.63 -4.10
N GLU A 46 -2.66 13.22 -4.37
CA GLU A 46 -2.25 11.83 -4.46
C GLU A 46 -3.18 11.00 -5.38
N ALA A 47 -3.45 11.54 -6.57
CA ALA A 47 -4.40 10.95 -7.53
C ALA A 47 -4.03 9.53 -7.96
N HIS A 48 -2.77 9.11 -7.76
CA HIS A 48 -2.35 7.74 -8.00
C HIS A 48 -3.13 6.69 -7.18
N ASN A 49 -3.79 7.08 -6.09
CA ASN A 49 -4.68 6.21 -5.32
C ASN A 49 -5.95 5.81 -6.08
N PHE A 50 -6.25 6.46 -7.19
CA PHE A 50 -7.42 6.18 -8.05
C PHE A 50 -7.05 5.50 -9.37
N ARG A 51 -5.90 4.87 -9.49
CA ARG A 51 -5.49 4.11 -10.69
C ARG A 51 -6.34 2.87 -10.95
N GLY A 52 -6.87 2.24 -9.88
CA GLY A 52 -7.70 1.05 -9.99
C GLY A 52 -9.18 1.41 -10.12
N ALA A 53 -9.79 1.09 -11.26
CA ALA A 53 -11.22 1.35 -11.52
C ALA A 53 -12.19 0.44 -10.75
N THR A 54 -11.70 -0.53 -9.98
CA THR A 54 -12.54 -1.55 -9.32
C THR A 54 -13.00 -1.18 -7.91
N ALA A 55 -12.62 -0.04 -7.38
CA ALA A 55 -13.01 0.41 -6.04
C ALA A 55 -14.19 1.39 -6.13
N GLY A 56 -15.22 1.21 -5.32
CA GLY A 56 -16.39 2.12 -5.27
C GLY A 56 -16.00 3.60 -5.11
N ARG A 57 -14.87 3.88 -4.46
CA ARG A 57 -14.30 5.24 -4.38
C ARG A 57 -13.92 5.86 -5.72
N TYR A 58 -13.55 5.03 -6.70
CA TYR A 58 -13.25 5.51 -8.06
C TYR A 58 -14.52 5.99 -8.73
N ASP A 59 -15.63 5.23 -8.61
CA ASP A 59 -16.92 5.58 -9.16
C ASP A 59 -17.47 6.85 -8.50
N ASP A 60 -17.32 6.98 -7.19
CA ASP A 60 -17.71 8.18 -6.43
C ASP A 60 -16.96 9.42 -6.94
N LEU A 61 -15.64 9.34 -7.07
CA LEU A 61 -14.83 10.44 -7.56
C LEU A 61 -15.17 10.77 -9.03
N GLN A 62 -15.36 9.77 -9.87
CA GLN A 62 -15.74 9.95 -11.27
C GLN A 62 -17.11 10.66 -11.36
N LEU A 63 -18.06 10.26 -10.54
CA LEU A 63 -19.38 10.91 -10.45
C LEU A 63 -19.25 12.38 -10.05
N ILE A 64 -18.42 12.70 -9.04
CA ILE A 64 -18.17 14.09 -8.62
C ILE A 64 -17.53 14.89 -9.76
N CYS A 65 -16.49 14.33 -10.40
CA CYS A 65 -15.77 15.02 -11.49
C CYS A 65 -16.62 15.26 -12.72
N LYS A 66 -17.46 14.30 -13.12
CA LYS A 66 -18.26 14.33 -14.34
C LYS A 66 -19.64 14.99 -14.20
N THR A 67 -20.16 15.13 -12.98
CA THR A 67 -21.44 15.84 -12.77
C THR A 67 -21.32 17.28 -13.26
N PRO A 68 -22.18 17.75 -14.17
CA PRO A 68 -22.16 19.13 -14.64
C PRO A 68 -22.38 20.11 -13.50
N ARG A 69 -21.87 21.32 -13.66
CA ARG A 69 -22.15 22.43 -12.73
C ARG A 69 -23.59 22.88 -12.85
N ILE A 70 -24.21 23.23 -11.73
CA ILE A 70 -25.57 23.76 -11.70
C ILE A 70 -25.60 25.16 -12.34
N ASN A 71 -24.58 25.99 -12.01
CA ASN A 71 -24.48 27.36 -12.52
C ASN A 71 -23.24 27.49 -13.45
N GLU A 72 -23.31 28.40 -14.43
CA GLU A 72 -22.19 28.66 -15.33
C GLU A 72 -20.94 29.24 -14.63
N GLY A 73 -21.10 29.88 -13.48
CA GLY A 73 -20.00 30.47 -12.70
C GLY A 73 -19.12 31.44 -13.49
N LEU A 74 -17.85 31.58 -13.11
CA LEU A 74 -16.88 32.45 -13.76
C LEU A 74 -16.35 31.90 -15.11
N VAL A 75 -16.56 30.63 -15.39
CA VAL A 75 -16.14 29.95 -16.63
C VAL A 75 -17.39 29.57 -17.42
N LYS A 76 -17.47 29.96 -18.68
CA LYS A 76 -18.61 29.60 -19.56
C LYS A 76 -18.75 28.08 -19.64
N GLY A 77 -20.01 27.60 -19.62
CA GLY A 77 -20.39 26.21 -19.73
C GLY A 77 -20.48 25.48 -18.38
N HIS A 78 -21.00 24.28 -18.42
CA HIS A 78 -21.31 23.46 -17.25
C HIS A 78 -20.22 22.44 -16.89
N HIS A 79 -19.09 22.41 -17.58
CA HIS A 79 -18.00 21.48 -17.26
C HIS A 79 -17.18 21.96 -16.07
N LYS A 80 -16.88 21.06 -15.15
CA LYS A 80 -15.93 21.30 -14.06
C LYS A 80 -14.50 21.29 -14.59
N LYS A 81 -13.63 22.02 -13.91
CA LYS A 81 -12.19 21.80 -14.03
C LYS A 81 -11.75 20.75 -13.04
N VAL A 82 -10.91 19.82 -13.50
CA VAL A 82 -10.32 18.78 -12.64
C VAL A 82 -8.82 18.86 -12.71
N MET A 83 -8.18 18.88 -11.56
CA MET A 83 -6.74 18.85 -11.41
C MET A 83 -6.33 17.64 -10.59
N LEU A 84 -5.56 16.75 -11.18
CA LEU A 84 -5.00 15.59 -10.52
C LEU A 84 -3.53 15.87 -10.18
N LEU A 85 -3.19 15.76 -8.91
CA LEU A 85 -1.83 15.92 -8.41
C LEU A 85 -1.26 14.53 -8.10
N SER A 86 -0.12 14.22 -8.66
CA SER A 86 0.59 12.97 -8.41
C SER A 86 2.05 13.10 -8.78
N ALA A 87 2.93 12.53 -7.98
CA ALA A 87 4.34 12.40 -8.32
C ALA A 87 4.59 11.35 -9.42
N THR A 88 3.71 10.36 -9.53
CA THR A 88 3.87 9.19 -10.40
C THR A 88 2.58 8.86 -11.17
N PRO A 89 2.18 9.70 -12.16
CA PRO A 89 0.92 9.48 -12.90
C PRO A 89 0.95 8.20 -13.75
N LEU A 90 2.12 7.80 -14.22
CA LEU A 90 2.37 6.57 -14.97
C LEU A 90 3.46 5.79 -14.23
N ASN A 91 3.08 4.75 -13.48
CA ASN A 91 4.03 3.99 -12.67
C ASN A 91 4.15 2.52 -13.10
N ASN A 92 3.03 1.82 -13.30
CA ASN A 92 3.05 0.38 -13.49
C ASN A 92 2.45 -0.08 -14.84
N ARG A 93 1.29 0.46 -15.23
CA ARG A 93 0.57 -0.02 -16.42
C ARG A 93 -0.03 1.14 -17.20
N PRO A 94 -0.13 1.02 -18.54
CA PRO A 94 -0.88 2.01 -19.33
C PRO A 94 -2.34 2.18 -18.88
N THR A 95 -2.95 1.10 -18.37
CA THR A 95 -4.31 1.11 -17.80
C THR A 95 -4.46 2.09 -16.64
N ASP A 96 -3.40 2.26 -15.83
CA ASP A 96 -3.42 3.17 -14.68
C ASP A 96 -3.64 4.62 -15.12
N LEU A 97 -2.93 5.04 -16.17
CA LEU A 97 -3.10 6.37 -16.75
C LEU A 97 -4.47 6.53 -17.42
N LEU A 98 -4.91 5.52 -18.16
CA LEU A 98 -6.26 5.52 -18.75
C LEU A 98 -7.33 5.75 -17.69
N ASN A 99 -7.27 5.04 -16.56
CA ASN A 99 -8.21 5.19 -15.47
C ASN A 99 -8.18 6.61 -14.88
N LEU A 100 -7.00 7.20 -14.68
CA LEU A 100 -6.89 8.59 -14.22
C LEU A 100 -7.54 9.58 -15.20
N LEU A 101 -7.34 9.40 -16.49
CA LEU A 101 -7.97 10.24 -17.53
C LEU A 101 -9.49 10.07 -17.55
N LEU A 102 -9.97 8.85 -17.39
CA LEU A 102 -11.41 8.53 -17.36
C LEU A 102 -12.15 9.09 -16.15
N LEU A 103 -11.45 9.56 -15.11
CA LEU A 103 -12.10 10.28 -14.02
C LEU A 103 -12.82 11.54 -14.50
N PHE A 104 -12.29 12.21 -15.52
CA PHE A 104 -12.82 13.51 -15.98
C PHE A 104 -13.02 13.61 -17.49
N GLN A 105 -12.40 12.74 -18.29
CA GLN A 105 -12.57 12.71 -19.74
C GLN A 105 -13.72 11.79 -20.16
N ASN A 106 -14.36 12.15 -21.28
CA ASN A 106 -15.27 11.23 -21.95
C ASN A 106 -14.45 10.15 -22.69
N ALA A 107 -14.85 8.90 -22.56
CA ALA A 107 -14.14 7.79 -23.15
C ALA A 107 -14.08 7.86 -24.70
N ARG A 108 -15.18 8.25 -25.33
CA ARG A 108 -15.34 8.26 -26.80
C ARG A 108 -15.12 9.63 -27.43
N TYR A 109 -15.23 10.70 -26.64
CA TYR A 109 -15.10 12.09 -27.09
C TYR A 109 -14.14 12.85 -26.17
N SER A 110 -12.88 12.42 -26.20
CA SER A 110 -11.83 13.05 -25.42
C SER A 110 -11.51 14.45 -25.95
N THR A 111 -11.19 15.36 -25.05
CA THR A 111 -10.72 16.72 -25.42
C THR A 111 -9.20 16.81 -25.56
N ILE A 112 -8.49 15.68 -25.46
CA ILE A 112 -7.02 15.63 -25.62
C ILE A 112 -6.71 15.70 -27.13
N GLU A 113 -5.87 16.65 -27.49
CA GLU A 113 -5.48 16.88 -28.89
C GLU A 113 -4.93 15.60 -29.55
N GLY A 114 -5.50 15.22 -30.68
CA GLY A 114 -5.12 14.02 -31.43
C GLY A 114 -5.64 12.70 -30.87
N ILE A 115 -6.41 12.72 -29.78
CA ILE A 115 -6.98 11.51 -29.18
C ILE A 115 -8.49 11.69 -29.00
N GLN A 116 -9.27 11.09 -29.87
CA GLN A 116 -10.73 11.15 -29.78
C GLN A 116 -11.31 10.05 -28.88
N ASN A 117 -10.81 8.81 -29.01
CA ASN A 117 -11.31 7.65 -28.27
C ASN A 117 -10.20 7.07 -27.38
N LEU A 118 -10.26 7.33 -26.09
CA LEU A 118 -9.26 6.90 -25.12
C LEU A 118 -9.09 5.38 -25.05
N PRO A 119 -10.15 4.56 -24.83
CA PRO A 119 -10.02 3.11 -24.80
C PRO A 119 -9.38 2.52 -26.04
N VAL A 120 -9.74 3.01 -27.23
CA VAL A 120 -9.18 2.51 -28.50
C VAL A 120 -7.70 2.86 -28.61
N THR A 121 -7.31 4.09 -28.27
CA THR A 121 -5.90 4.50 -28.30
C THR A 121 -5.05 3.72 -27.29
N PHE A 122 -5.59 3.46 -26.11
CA PHE A 122 -4.87 2.74 -25.07
C PHE A 122 -4.84 1.22 -25.26
N SER A 123 -5.77 0.63 -26.05
CA SER A 123 -5.84 -0.82 -26.22
C SER A 123 -4.54 -1.41 -26.79
N SER A 124 -3.95 -0.79 -27.81
CA SER A 124 -2.68 -1.24 -28.37
C SER A 124 -1.53 -1.19 -27.37
N TRP A 125 -1.42 -0.13 -26.58
CA TRP A 125 -0.38 0.00 -25.56
C TRP A 125 -0.55 -0.99 -24.41
N ILE A 126 -1.80 -1.28 -24.03
CA ILE A 126 -2.12 -2.29 -23.01
C ILE A 126 -1.73 -3.69 -23.52
N GLU A 127 -2.08 -4.03 -24.76
CA GLU A 127 -1.72 -5.31 -25.40
C GLU A 127 -0.20 -5.48 -25.49
N ASP A 128 0.52 -4.45 -25.94
CA ASP A 128 1.98 -4.46 -26.02
C ASP A 128 2.63 -4.62 -24.65
N TYR A 129 2.13 -3.90 -23.65
CA TYR A 129 2.60 -4.04 -22.28
C TYR A 129 2.36 -5.45 -21.72
N ASP A 130 1.16 -5.99 -21.89
CA ASP A 130 0.81 -7.32 -21.41
C ASP A 130 1.60 -8.42 -22.11
N LYS A 131 1.93 -8.22 -23.41
CA LYS A 131 2.82 -9.11 -24.15
C LYS A 131 4.23 -9.07 -23.60
N LEU A 132 4.78 -7.87 -23.38
CA LEU A 132 6.09 -7.68 -22.76
C LEU A 132 6.20 -8.35 -21.40
N MET A 133 5.18 -8.18 -20.54
CA MET A 133 5.15 -8.78 -19.22
C MET A 133 5.05 -10.30 -19.25
N ARG A 134 4.31 -10.86 -20.21
CA ARG A 134 4.26 -12.32 -20.42
C ARG A 134 5.62 -12.87 -20.90
N GLU A 135 6.25 -12.22 -21.88
CA GLU A 135 7.57 -12.61 -22.38
C GLU A 135 8.63 -12.56 -21.26
N ARG A 136 8.62 -11.49 -20.44
CA ARG A 136 9.51 -11.35 -19.29
C ARG A 136 9.31 -12.46 -18.24
N LYS A 137 8.07 -12.87 -18.00
CA LYS A 137 7.74 -13.94 -17.05
C LYS A 137 8.25 -15.32 -17.51
N LEU A 138 8.40 -15.53 -18.81
CA LEU A 138 8.92 -16.75 -19.40
C LEU A 138 10.46 -16.79 -19.41
N ASP A 139 11.11 -15.64 -19.23
CA ASP A 139 12.58 -15.53 -19.18
C ASP A 139 13.08 -15.86 -17.74
N LYS A 140 13.14 -17.15 -17.41
CA LYS A 140 13.48 -17.65 -16.08
C LYS A 140 14.90 -17.27 -15.62
N HIS A 141 15.79 -16.95 -16.53
CA HIS A 141 17.21 -16.66 -16.25
C HIS A 141 17.54 -15.16 -16.32
N ASN A 142 16.56 -14.30 -16.53
CA ASN A 142 16.73 -12.85 -16.65
C ASN A 142 17.74 -12.42 -17.74
N GLU A 143 17.99 -13.25 -18.74
CA GLU A 143 18.99 -13.03 -19.81
C GLU A 143 18.63 -11.83 -20.71
N ARG A 144 17.35 -11.45 -20.76
CA ARG A 144 16.85 -10.39 -21.64
C ARG A 144 16.39 -9.14 -20.91
N ASN A 145 16.73 -8.98 -19.64
CA ASN A 145 16.28 -7.83 -18.83
C ASN A 145 16.53 -6.47 -19.50
N ALA A 146 17.71 -6.27 -20.10
CA ALA A 146 18.04 -5.01 -20.79
C ALA A 146 17.16 -4.77 -22.02
N VAL A 147 16.78 -5.83 -22.76
CA VAL A 147 15.89 -5.74 -23.92
C VAL A 147 14.47 -5.40 -23.48
N PHE A 148 13.98 -6.02 -22.40
CA PHE A 148 12.67 -5.72 -21.84
C PHE A 148 12.60 -4.29 -21.29
N ALA A 149 13.64 -3.82 -20.60
CA ALA A 149 13.73 -2.44 -20.11
C ALA A 149 13.63 -1.45 -21.27
N LYS A 150 14.44 -1.64 -22.32
CA LYS A 150 14.44 -0.76 -23.50
C LYS A 150 13.06 -0.71 -24.19
N ARG A 151 12.42 -1.87 -24.41
CA ARG A 151 11.08 -1.93 -25.05
C ARG A 151 10.01 -1.28 -24.18
N THR A 152 10.13 -1.41 -22.86
CA THR A 152 9.23 -0.75 -21.91
C THR A 152 9.41 0.76 -21.95
N ASP A 153 10.65 1.25 -22.01
CA ASP A 153 10.96 2.67 -22.12
C ASP A 153 10.43 3.26 -23.44
N GLU A 154 10.57 2.55 -24.56
CA GLU A 154 10.03 2.97 -25.87
C GLU A 154 8.50 3.09 -25.83
N LEU A 155 7.81 2.13 -25.20
CA LEU A 155 6.36 2.17 -25.01
C LEU A 155 5.94 3.38 -24.15
N TYR A 156 6.62 3.60 -23.05
CA TYR A 156 6.32 4.73 -22.15
C TYR A 156 6.64 6.09 -22.79
N GLU A 157 7.65 6.16 -23.64
CA GLU A 157 7.96 7.37 -24.38
C GLU A 157 6.85 7.73 -25.40
N GLN A 158 6.25 6.73 -26.05
CA GLN A 158 5.09 6.93 -26.92
C GLN A 158 3.88 7.47 -26.11
N ILE A 159 3.57 6.86 -24.96
CA ILE A 159 2.47 7.31 -24.12
C ILE A 159 2.73 8.72 -23.60
N ARG A 160 3.97 9.02 -23.22
CA ARG A 160 4.39 10.34 -22.75
C ARG A 160 4.14 11.41 -23.81
N THR A 161 4.66 11.22 -25.01
CA THR A 161 4.57 12.21 -26.08
C THR A 161 3.16 12.40 -26.62
N GLN A 162 2.40 11.30 -26.72
CA GLN A 162 1.06 11.36 -27.29
C GLN A 162 -0.01 11.82 -26.30
N VAL A 163 0.17 11.59 -24.98
CA VAL A 163 -0.83 11.85 -23.96
C VAL A 163 -0.30 12.79 -22.88
N ILE A 164 0.74 12.35 -22.13
CA ILE A 164 1.13 12.99 -20.88
C ILE A 164 1.57 14.45 -21.13
N ASP A 165 2.43 14.68 -22.11
CA ASP A 165 2.97 16.00 -22.41
C ASP A 165 1.89 17.02 -22.80
N LYS A 166 0.71 16.56 -23.26
CA LYS A 166 -0.42 17.40 -23.64
C LYS A 166 -1.35 17.80 -22.46
N VAL A 167 -1.38 16.99 -21.40
CA VAL A 167 -2.34 17.15 -20.29
C VAL A 167 -1.68 17.42 -18.95
N THR A 168 -0.35 17.35 -18.87
CA THR A 168 0.36 17.53 -17.60
C THR A 168 1.26 18.75 -17.59
N VAL A 169 1.35 19.36 -16.41
CA VAL A 169 2.38 20.35 -16.09
C VAL A 169 3.38 19.67 -15.17
N ARG A 170 4.53 19.29 -15.69
CA ARG A 170 5.59 18.61 -14.95
C ARG A 170 6.70 19.59 -14.55
N ARG A 171 7.12 19.49 -13.28
CA ARG A 171 8.33 20.17 -12.79
C ARG A 171 9.19 19.14 -12.07
N THR A 172 10.41 18.96 -12.51
CA THR A 172 11.40 18.10 -11.87
C THR A 172 12.49 18.94 -11.23
N ARG A 173 13.22 18.38 -10.26
CA ARG A 173 14.42 19.05 -9.69
C ARG A 173 15.40 19.44 -10.78
N ASN A 174 15.60 18.61 -11.82
CA ASN A 174 16.45 18.95 -12.95
C ASN A 174 15.92 20.14 -13.77
N ASN A 175 14.61 20.26 -13.97
CA ASN A 175 14.04 21.46 -14.60
C ASN A 175 14.31 22.70 -13.76
N ILE A 176 14.12 22.61 -12.44
CA ILE A 176 14.33 23.74 -11.52
C ILE A 176 15.81 24.14 -11.50
N LYS A 177 16.74 23.18 -11.48
CA LYS A 177 18.20 23.44 -11.53
C LYS A 177 18.66 24.05 -12.86
N ASN A 178 18.03 23.71 -13.98
CA ASN A 178 18.54 24.03 -15.32
C ASN A 178 17.80 25.17 -16.04
N VAL A 179 16.57 25.52 -15.67
CA VAL A 179 15.83 26.64 -16.25
C VAL A 179 16.35 27.95 -15.63
N PRO A 180 16.87 28.92 -16.41
CA PRO A 180 17.55 30.09 -15.90
C PRO A 180 16.76 30.87 -14.85
N ALA A 181 15.43 31.03 -15.06
CA ALA A 181 14.57 31.76 -14.12
C ALA A 181 14.47 31.10 -12.76
N TYR A 182 14.34 29.74 -12.74
CA TYR A 182 14.27 28.99 -11.49
C TYR A 182 15.64 28.87 -10.82
N LYS A 183 16.71 28.71 -11.62
CA LYS A 183 18.07 28.65 -11.10
C LYS A 183 18.42 29.94 -10.36
N LYS A 184 18.10 31.11 -10.95
CA LYS A 184 18.33 32.40 -10.30
C LYS A 184 17.58 32.49 -8.96
N ASP A 185 16.34 32.03 -8.90
CA ASP A 185 15.54 32.06 -7.69
C ASP A 185 16.12 31.14 -6.60
N LEU A 186 16.65 29.96 -6.98
CA LEU A 186 17.37 29.07 -6.06
C LEU A 186 18.64 29.72 -5.52
N ASP A 187 19.44 30.36 -6.40
CA ASP A 187 20.70 30.99 -6.04
C ASP A 187 20.44 32.20 -5.10
N ASP A 188 19.41 33.00 -5.39
CA ASP A 188 19.01 34.15 -4.56
C ASP A 188 18.53 33.74 -3.17
N GLN A 189 17.90 32.55 -3.04
CA GLN A 189 17.41 31.99 -1.78
C GLN A 189 18.41 31.05 -1.10
N HIS A 190 19.57 30.80 -1.70
CA HIS A 190 20.59 29.86 -1.22
C HIS A 190 20.06 28.43 -1.04
N ILE A 191 19.13 27.99 -1.90
CA ILE A 191 18.53 26.65 -1.85
C ILE A 191 19.40 25.66 -2.64
N VAL A 192 19.91 24.66 -1.96
CA VAL A 192 20.68 23.55 -2.55
C VAL A 192 19.88 22.26 -2.41
N PHE A 193 19.67 21.56 -3.53
CA PHE A 193 19.07 20.23 -3.48
C PHE A 193 20.14 19.19 -3.10
N PRO A 194 19.86 18.29 -2.16
CA PRO A 194 20.77 17.21 -1.84
C PRO A 194 20.94 16.25 -3.02
N ASP A 195 22.09 15.64 -3.11
CA ASP A 195 22.34 14.54 -4.02
C ASP A 195 21.79 13.26 -3.44
N ILE A 196 21.19 12.44 -4.29
CA ILE A 196 20.64 11.14 -3.90
C ILE A 196 21.67 10.08 -4.28
N LEU A 197 22.27 9.47 -3.28
CA LEU A 197 23.21 8.35 -3.48
C LEU A 197 22.44 7.08 -3.83
N PRO A 198 23.07 6.13 -4.56
CA PRO A 198 22.48 4.81 -4.78
C PRO A 198 22.20 4.11 -3.44
N PRO A 199 21.14 3.31 -3.33
CA PRO A 199 20.88 2.55 -2.12
C PRO A 199 22.01 1.56 -1.86
N LYS A 200 22.38 1.42 -0.57
CA LYS A 200 23.38 0.46 -0.10
C LYS A 200 22.65 -0.72 0.53
N GLU A 201 22.91 -1.91 0.04
CA GLU A 201 22.37 -3.13 0.61
C GLU A 201 23.14 -3.53 1.87
N LEU A 202 22.40 -3.89 2.93
CA LEU A 202 22.94 -4.49 4.14
C LEU A 202 22.61 -5.97 4.14
N MET A 203 23.61 -6.79 3.80
CA MET A 203 23.45 -8.24 3.75
C MET A 203 23.78 -8.84 5.12
N TYR A 204 22.85 -9.62 5.65
CA TYR A 204 23.05 -10.42 6.86
C TYR A 204 23.06 -11.92 6.49
N GLU A 205 23.78 -12.71 7.27
CA GLU A 205 23.89 -14.15 7.06
C GLU A 205 23.07 -14.90 8.10
N LEU A 206 22.43 -15.97 7.67
CA LEU A 206 21.76 -16.92 8.55
C LEU A 206 22.72 -18.06 8.86
N ASN A 207 22.83 -18.45 10.13
CA ASN A 207 23.56 -19.67 10.48
C ASN A 207 22.86 -20.92 9.91
N GLY A 208 23.56 -22.08 9.86
CA GLY A 208 23.05 -23.27 9.19
C GLY A 208 21.64 -23.69 9.62
N GLY A 209 21.37 -23.79 10.92
CA GLY A 209 20.06 -24.22 11.45
C GLY A 209 18.97 -23.21 11.18
N LEU A 210 19.24 -21.92 11.35
CA LEU A 210 18.30 -20.85 11.08
C LEU A 210 18.06 -20.69 9.58
N ASN A 211 19.06 -20.90 8.75
CA ASN A 211 18.96 -20.89 7.30
C ASN A 211 18.00 -22.00 6.81
N ASP A 212 18.15 -23.22 7.31
CA ASP A 212 17.28 -24.34 6.97
C ASP A 212 15.82 -24.10 7.42
N LEU A 213 15.65 -23.55 8.61
CA LEU A 213 14.32 -23.17 9.11
C LEU A 213 13.69 -22.08 8.24
N PHE A 214 14.45 -21.06 7.86
CA PHE A 214 13.97 -19.96 7.02
C PHE A 214 13.48 -20.49 5.66
N TYR A 215 14.29 -21.25 4.94
CA TYR A 215 13.91 -21.75 3.62
C TYR A 215 12.82 -22.82 3.67
N SER A 216 12.81 -23.69 4.69
CA SER A 216 11.72 -24.64 4.88
C SER A 216 10.40 -23.94 5.19
N THR A 217 10.44 -22.86 5.99
CA THR A 217 9.27 -22.01 6.25
C THR A 217 8.78 -21.35 4.97
N MET A 218 9.69 -20.79 4.16
CA MET A 218 9.32 -20.21 2.86
C MET A 218 8.62 -21.23 1.96
N ALA A 219 9.14 -22.45 1.88
CA ALA A 219 8.50 -23.52 1.12
C ALA A 219 7.09 -23.84 1.66
N ILE A 220 6.92 -23.99 2.97
CA ILE A 220 5.61 -24.25 3.58
C ILE A 220 4.61 -23.12 3.30
N LEU A 221 5.06 -21.86 3.31
CA LEU A 221 4.21 -20.71 3.04
C LEU A 221 3.83 -20.57 1.55
N THR A 222 4.72 -20.95 0.63
CA THR A 222 4.56 -20.69 -0.81
C THR A 222 4.10 -21.88 -1.61
N ASP A 223 4.45 -23.11 -1.19
CA ASP A 223 4.09 -24.32 -1.90
C ASP A 223 2.62 -24.67 -1.68
N THR A 224 2.01 -25.25 -2.71
CA THR A 224 0.68 -25.82 -2.57
C THR A 224 0.78 -27.22 -1.98
N PRO A 225 -0.11 -27.62 -1.05
CA PRO A 225 -0.11 -28.96 -0.49
C PRO A 225 -0.64 -30.02 -1.45
N HIS A 226 -0.84 -29.69 -2.73
CA HIS A 226 -1.32 -30.64 -3.72
C HIS A 226 -0.24 -31.69 -4.02
N PRO A 227 -0.54 -32.99 -3.93
CA PRO A 227 0.47 -34.05 -4.12
C PRO A 227 1.21 -34.00 -5.46
N GLU A 228 0.55 -33.47 -6.50
CA GLU A 228 1.12 -33.34 -7.84
C GLU A 228 2.12 -32.19 -7.95
N ASP A 229 1.89 -31.11 -7.18
CA ASP A 229 2.70 -29.89 -7.20
C ASP A 229 3.73 -29.83 -6.08
N ASN A 230 3.52 -30.59 -4.98
CA ASN A 230 4.38 -30.64 -3.81
C ASN A 230 4.58 -32.07 -3.30
N PRO A 231 5.62 -32.76 -3.75
CA PRO A 231 5.91 -34.14 -3.35
C PRO A 231 6.16 -34.33 -1.84
N THR A 232 6.49 -33.24 -1.12
CA THR A 232 6.76 -33.28 0.32
C THR A 232 5.50 -33.24 1.18
N GLY A 233 4.37 -32.82 0.62
CA GLY A 233 3.10 -32.69 1.33
C GLY A 233 3.10 -31.63 2.45
N LYS A 234 4.14 -30.82 2.55
CA LYS A 234 4.34 -29.82 3.61
C LYS A 234 3.97 -28.42 3.16
N GLY A 235 2.73 -28.15 2.88
CA GLY A 235 2.27 -26.81 2.53
C GLY A 235 1.07 -26.41 3.39
N LEU A 236 0.66 -25.15 3.29
CA LEU A 236 -0.58 -24.65 3.87
C LEU A 236 -1.66 -24.61 2.81
N HIS A 237 -2.84 -25.15 3.13
CA HIS A 237 -4.03 -25.04 2.30
C HIS A 237 -4.61 -23.63 2.29
N TYR A 238 -4.29 -22.83 3.33
CA TYR A 238 -4.96 -21.56 3.59
C TYR A 238 -6.48 -21.71 3.64
N ALA A 239 -6.95 -22.83 4.18
CA ALA A 239 -8.34 -23.26 4.13
C ALA A 239 -9.30 -22.19 4.64
N ARG A 240 -8.95 -21.51 5.75
CA ARG A 240 -9.73 -20.42 6.31
C ARG A 240 -10.06 -19.33 5.27
N TYR A 241 -9.11 -18.94 4.41
CA TYR A 241 -9.28 -17.89 3.40
C TYR A 241 -9.99 -18.38 2.14
N ARG A 242 -10.19 -19.69 2.07
CA ARG A 242 -10.89 -20.39 1.00
C ARG A 242 -12.29 -20.88 1.40
N ALA A 243 -12.75 -20.54 2.59
CA ALA A 243 -13.99 -21.06 3.16
C ALA A 243 -15.19 -21.02 2.19
N VAL A 244 -15.38 -19.87 1.48
CA VAL A 244 -16.50 -19.74 0.52
C VAL A 244 -16.42 -20.70 -0.67
N GLU A 245 -15.25 -21.23 -1.00
CA GLU A 245 -15.05 -22.22 -2.06
C GLU A 245 -15.64 -23.58 -1.70
N PHE A 246 -15.64 -23.89 -0.41
CA PHE A 246 -16.10 -25.18 0.15
C PHE A 246 -17.57 -25.19 0.54
N LEU A 247 -18.28 -24.07 0.42
CA LEU A 247 -19.72 -24.02 0.60
C LEU A 247 -20.43 -24.89 -0.44
N GLN A 248 -21.50 -25.56 -0.05
CA GLN A 248 -22.32 -26.39 -0.90
C GLN A 248 -23.81 -26.05 -0.82
N GLY A 249 -24.64 -26.68 -1.67
CA GLY A 249 -26.09 -26.46 -1.68
C GLY A 249 -26.50 -25.01 -1.91
N GLU A 250 -27.48 -24.55 -1.11
CA GLU A 250 -28.00 -23.18 -1.18
C GLU A 250 -26.97 -22.14 -0.69
N ALA A 251 -26.13 -22.52 0.28
CA ALA A 251 -25.06 -21.64 0.78
C ALA A 251 -24.08 -21.23 -0.33
N ARG A 252 -23.76 -22.14 -1.25
CA ARG A 252 -22.88 -21.90 -2.39
C ARG A 252 -23.43 -20.84 -3.35
N LYS A 253 -24.75 -20.77 -3.53
CA LYS A 253 -25.39 -19.82 -4.45
C LYS A 253 -25.21 -18.36 -4.01
N LYS A 254 -24.98 -18.12 -2.73
CA LYS A 254 -24.71 -16.78 -2.19
C LYS A 254 -23.36 -16.20 -2.68
N TYR A 255 -22.43 -17.07 -3.10
CA TYR A 255 -21.08 -16.68 -3.53
C TYR A 255 -20.75 -17.19 -4.94
N PRO A 256 -21.32 -16.60 -6.00
CA PRO A 256 -21.10 -17.08 -7.38
C PRO A 256 -19.64 -16.96 -7.82
N THR A 257 -18.86 -16.06 -7.23
CA THR A 257 -17.44 -15.81 -7.53
C THR A 257 -16.49 -16.40 -6.46
N ALA A 258 -16.95 -17.39 -5.68
CA ALA A 258 -16.21 -17.92 -4.54
C ALA A 258 -14.77 -18.35 -4.86
N LEU A 259 -14.54 -19.03 -5.99
CA LEU A 259 -13.20 -19.46 -6.39
C LEU A 259 -12.26 -18.26 -6.62
N HIS A 260 -12.76 -17.21 -7.27
CA HIS A 260 -11.98 -15.99 -7.49
C HIS A 260 -11.64 -15.29 -6.17
N ILE A 261 -12.60 -15.16 -5.27
CA ILE A 261 -12.42 -14.57 -3.92
C ILE A 261 -11.37 -15.38 -3.15
N SER A 262 -11.52 -16.69 -3.10
CA SER A 262 -10.61 -17.61 -2.39
C SER A 262 -9.18 -17.53 -2.91
N THR A 263 -9.00 -17.53 -4.23
CA THR A 263 -7.68 -17.43 -4.87
C THR A 263 -7.03 -16.08 -4.54
N MET A 264 -7.80 -15.00 -4.59
CA MET A 264 -7.29 -13.65 -4.29
C MET A 264 -6.89 -13.52 -2.82
N LEU A 265 -7.73 -13.94 -1.88
CA LEU A 265 -7.45 -13.86 -0.45
C LEU A 265 -6.25 -14.71 -0.06
N THR A 266 -6.17 -15.94 -0.57
CA THR A 266 -5.03 -16.84 -0.34
C THR A 266 -3.73 -16.21 -0.84
N GLY A 267 -3.74 -15.64 -2.05
CA GLY A 267 -2.58 -14.97 -2.62
C GLY A 267 -2.12 -13.78 -1.79
N ILE A 268 -3.05 -12.95 -1.34
CA ILE A 268 -2.74 -11.79 -0.49
C ILE A 268 -2.12 -12.23 0.83
N TYR A 269 -2.72 -13.22 1.50
CA TYR A 269 -2.22 -13.66 2.80
C TYR A 269 -0.87 -14.36 2.72
N ARG A 270 -0.66 -15.17 1.67
CA ARG A 270 0.63 -15.79 1.38
C ARG A 270 1.74 -14.75 1.23
N VAL A 271 1.53 -13.72 0.41
CA VAL A 271 2.48 -12.61 0.25
C VAL A 271 2.68 -11.86 1.57
N HIS A 272 1.62 -11.66 2.34
CA HIS A 272 1.70 -11.00 3.64
C HIS A 272 2.60 -11.78 4.61
N MET A 273 2.45 -13.09 4.73
CA MET A 273 3.28 -13.92 5.61
C MET A 273 4.76 -13.91 5.20
N VAL A 274 5.05 -13.97 3.90
CA VAL A 274 6.42 -13.86 3.37
C VAL A 274 7.02 -12.49 3.74
N LYS A 275 6.29 -11.41 3.48
CA LYS A 275 6.75 -10.05 3.83
C LYS A 275 6.99 -9.88 5.34
N ARG A 276 6.19 -10.52 6.18
CA ARG A 276 6.41 -10.53 7.64
C ARG A 276 7.72 -11.21 8.01
N LEU A 277 7.99 -12.37 7.40
CA LEU A 277 9.24 -13.12 7.61
C LEU A 277 10.46 -12.30 7.17
N GLU A 278 10.37 -11.63 6.01
CA GLU A 278 11.43 -10.75 5.50
C GLU A 278 11.59 -9.47 6.35
N SER A 279 10.51 -8.96 6.93
CA SER A 279 10.53 -7.73 7.73
C SER A 279 11.25 -7.93 9.06
N SER A 280 10.76 -8.82 9.92
CA SER A 280 11.43 -9.24 11.16
C SER A 280 10.90 -10.59 11.66
N PHE A 281 11.74 -11.37 12.31
CA PHE A 281 11.35 -12.64 12.93
C PHE A 281 10.30 -12.43 14.04
N TYR A 282 10.37 -11.32 14.73
CA TYR A 282 9.38 -10.95 15.74
C TYR A 282 7.97 -10.74 15.13
N ALA A 283 7.88 -9.91 14.07
CA ALA A 283 6.62 -9.65 13.38
C ALA A 283 6.06 -10.93 12.75
N PHE A 284 6.92 -11.78 12.20
CA PHE A 284 6.54 -13.06 11.65
C PHE A 284 5.96 -13.99 12.72
N ARG A 285 6.63 -14.18 13.85
CA ARG A 285 6.13 -15.01 14.97
C ARG A 285 4.75 -14.57 15.42
N ARG A 286 4.55 -13.26 15.62
CA ARG A 286 3.23 -12.72 15.98
C ARG A 286 2.14 -13.05 14.97
N SER A 287 2.44 -12.87 13.68
CA SER A 287 1.51 -13.19 12.61
C SER A 287 1.23 -14.68 12.51
N LEU A 288 2.25 -15.51 12.75
CA LEU A 288 2.11 -16.97 12.74
C LEU A 288 1.20 -17.46 13.87
N HIS A 289 1.39 -16.97 15.12
CA HIS A 289 0.52 -17.27 16.26
C HIS A 289 -0.91 -16.76 16.02
N THR A 290 -1.06 -15.57 15.44
CA THR A 290 -2.39 -15.05 15.09
C THR A 290 -3.06 -15.96 14.07
N PHE A 291 -2.33 -16.40 13.04
CA PHE A 291 -2.88 -17.31 12.04
C PHE A 291 -3.30 -18.66 12.62
N LEU A 292 -2.48 -19.24 13.49
CA LEU A 292 -2.83 -20.46 14.20
C LEU A 292 -4.12 -20.24 15.02
N ARG A 293 -4.17 -19.23 15.86
CA ARG A 293 -5.31 -18.92 16.72
C ARG A 293 -6.62 -18.79 15.92
N ILE A 294 -6.62 -17.98 14.86
CA ILE A 294 -7.83 -17.77 14.05
C ILE A 294 -8.25 -19.01 13.27
N THR A 295 -7.29 -19.90 12.93
CA THR A 295 -7.60 -21.21 12.31
C THR A 295 -8.23 -22.16 13.34
N GLU A 296 -7.67 -22.23 14.55
CA GLU A 296 -8.24 -23.01 15.65
C GLU A 296 -9.62 -22.49 16.08
N ASP A 297 -9.82 -21.17 16.10
CA ASP A 297 -11.12 -20.57 16.41
C ASP A 297 -12.16 -20.94 15.35
N MET A 298 -11.78 -21.01 14.07
CA MET A 298 -12.68 -21.47 13.01
C MET A 298 -13.02 -22.96 13.16
N ILE A 299 -12.07 -23.80 13.58
CA ILE A 299 -12.36 -25.23 13.89
C ILE A 299 -13.38 -25.34 15.02
N LYS A 300 -13.22 -24.54 16.11
CA LYS A 300 -14.20 -24.50 17.21
C LYS A 300 -15.59 -24.07 16.78
N MET A 301 -15.70 -23.21 15.74
CA MET A 301 -16.99 -22.80 15.19
C MET A 301 -17.73 -23.99 14.58
N PHE A 302 -17.03 -24.95 13.98
CA PHE A 302 -17.63 -26.21 13.52
C PHE A 302 -18.17 -27.04 14.68
N ASP A 303 -17.43 -27.16 15.78
CA ASP A 303 -17.90 -27.88 16.98
C ASP A 303 -19.19 -27.26 17.56
N GLN A 304 -19.41 -25.96 17.32
CA GLN A 304 -20.60 -25.25 17.75
C GLN A 304 -21.71 -25.20 16.66
N ASN A 305 -21.48 -25.82 15.53
CA ASN A 305 -22.36 -25.76 14.34
C ASN A 305 -22.73 -24.31 13.93
N LYS A 306 -21.76 -23.37 14.07
CA LYS A 306 -21.93 -21.96 13.77
C LYS A 306 -20.64 -21.38 13.17
N VAL A 307 -20.52 -21.39 11.87
CA VAL A 307 -19.34 -20.92 11.14
C VAL A 307 -19.60 -19.53 10.56
N ILE A 308 -18.77 -18.54 10.94
CA ILE A 308 -18.93 -17.14 10.50
C ILE A 308 -17.97 -16.88 9.34
N ILE A 309 -18.51 -16.44 8.20
CA ILE A 309 -17.77 -15.97 7.03
C ILE A 309 -18.24 -14.57 6.66
N ALA A 310 -17.32 -13.64 6.53
CA ALA A 310 -17.62 -12.24 6.17
C ALA A 310 -16.79 -11.79 4.95
N PRO A 311 -17.19 -12.17 3.72
CA PRO A 311 -16.42 -11.89 2.50
C PRO A 311 -16.56 -10.44 2.00
N ASP A 312 -17.59 -9.70 2.45
CA ASP A 312 -17.91 -8.35 1.95
C ASP A 312 -17.00 -7.24 2.50
N ILE A 313 -15.95 -7.61 3.22
CA ILE A 313 -14.99 -6.64 3.68
C ILE A 313 -13.96 -6.39 2.60
N ASN A 314 -13.92 -5.14 2.15
CA ASN A 314 -12.88 -4.69 1.23
C ASN A 314 -11.52 -4.66 1.94
N VAL A 315 -10.86 -5.84 1.94
CA VAL A 315 -9.55 -6.06 2.56
C VAL A 315 -8.53 -5.04 2.04
N LYS A 316 -8.54 -4.79 0.73
CA LYS A 316 -7.61 -3.86 0.08
C LYS A 316 -7.80 -2.41 0.57
N ASP A 317 -9.04 -1.97 0.78
CA ASP A 317 -9.32 -0.62 1.31
C ASP A 317 -8.82 -0.45 2.76
N LYS A 318 -8.95 -1.50 3.56
CA LYS A 318 -8.47 -1.49 4.95
C LYS A 318 -6.95 -1.54 5.03
N GLN A 319 -6.29 -2.33 4.18
CA GLN A 319 -4.83 -2.35 4.07
C GLN A 319 -4.27 -1.00 3.62
N THR A 320 -4.93 -0.34 2.64
CA THR A 320 -4.55 1.01 2.21
C THR A 320 -4.67 2.05 3.34
N LYS A 321 -5.53 1.78 4.33
CA LYS A 321 -5.67 2.59 5.56
C LYS A 321 -4.72 2.17 6.69
N GLY A 322 -3.75 1.30 6.41
CA GLY A 322 -2.79 0.80 7.39
C GLY A 322 -3.36 -0.22 8.37
N TRP A 323 -4.50 -0.85 8.06
CA TRP A 323 -5.04 -1.91 8.89
C TRP A 323 -4.36 -3.23 8.55
N GLU A 324 -3.93 -3.93 9.58
CA GLU A 324 -3.45 -5.30 9.43
C GLU A 324 -4.59 -6.24 9.11
N LEU A 325 -4.28 -7.32 8.40
CA LEU A 325 -5.30 -8.26 7.92
C LEU A 325 -6.11 -8.87 9.08
N ASP A 326 -5.45 -9.17 10.17
CA ASP A 326 -6.07 -9.72 11.38
C ASP A 326 -7.10 -8.77 12.00
N ARG A 327 -6.78 -7.47 12.03
CA ARG A 327 -7.71 -6.43 12.48
C ARG A 327 -8.89 -6.25 11.52
N ILE A 328 -8.66 -6.45 10.23
CA ILE A 328 -9.72 -6.40 9.23
C ILE A 328 -10.72 -7.55 9.46
N ILE A 329 -10.22 -8.73 9.81
CA ILE A 329 -11.03 -9.90 10.12
C ILE A 329 -11.85 -9.66 11.41
N GLU A 330 -11.23 -9.11 12.45
CA GLU A 330 -11.94 -8.75 13.71
C GLU A 330 -13.04 -7.71 13.48
N TYR A 331 -12.75 -6.67 12.70
CA TYR A 331 -13.73 -5.65 12.34
C TYR A 331 -14.92 -6.20 11.54
N ALA A 332 -14.71 -7.23 10.75
CA ALA A 332 -15.77 -7.92 10.03
C ALA A 332 -16.82 -8.49 10.99
N VAL A 333 -16.35 -9.10 12.03
CA VAL A 333 -17.19 -9.66 13.09
C VAL A 333 -17.92 -8.57 13.89
N GLU A 334 -17.24 -7.43 14.16
CA GLU A 334 -17.82 -6.30 14.90
C GLU A 334 -18.89 -5.51 14.11
N LYS A 335 -18.78 -5.45 12.79
CA LYS A 335 -19.70 -4.66 11.94
C LYS A 335 -21.05 -5.34 11.67
N GLY A 336 -21.29 -6.56 12.21
CA GLY A 336 -22.61 -7.17 12.15
C GLY A 336 -23.17 -7.26 10.73
N LEU A 337 -22.38 -7.74 9.77
CA LEU A 337 -22.91 -8.18 8.48
C LEU A 337 -24.10 -9.08 8.79
N LYS A 338 -25.21 -8.91 8.10
CA LYS A 338 -26.49 -9.60 8.42
C LYS A 338 -26.19 -11.06 8.75
N GLU A 339 -26.59 -11.45 9.94
CA GLU A 339 -26.29 -12.77 10.52
C GLU A 339 -26.68 -13.90 9.55
N GLU A 340 -27.77 -13.71 8.82
CA GLU A 340 -28.31 -14.63 7.83
C GLU A 340 -27.39 -14.87 6.63
N ASP A 341 -26.54 -13.91 6.26
CA ASP A 341 -25.64 -14.01 5.09
C ASP A 341 -24.20 -14.38 5.48
N THR A 342 -23.90 -14.45 6.77
CA THR A 342 -22.54 -14.62 7.28
C THR A 342 -22.38 -15.82 8.17
N VAL A 343 -23.47 -16.42 8.68
CA VAL A 343 -23.43 -17.58 9.58
C VAL A 343 -23.88 -18.82 8.83
N PHE A 344 -23.04 -19.85 8.85
CA PHE A 344 -23.25 -21.13 8.19
C PHE A 344 -23.16 -22.26 9.20
N LYS A 345 -23.78 -23.39 8.88
CA LYS A 345 -23.68 -24.63 9.64
C LYS A 345 -22.56 -25.52 9.07
N ASP A 346 -22.14 -26.51 9.83
CA ASP A 346 -21.18 -27.52 9.38
C ASP A 346 -21.65 -28.24 8.11
N GLU A 347 -22.95 -28.56 8.02
CA GLU A 347 -23.60 -29.21 6.86
C GLU A 347 -23.56 -28.38 5.56
N ASP A 348 -23.32 -27.08 5.67
CA ASP A 348 -23.18 -26.17 4.51
C ASP A 348 -21.80 -26.28 3.84
N PHE A 349 -20.86 -26.99 4.45
CA PHE A 349 -19.51 -27.17 3.95
C PHE A 349 -19.24 -28.58 3.46
N ASN A 350 -18.33 -28.70 2.49
CA ASN A 350 -17.74 -29.98 2.12
C ASN A 350 -16.88 -30.52 3.28
N GLU A 351 -16.97 -31.80 3.58
CA GLU A 351 -16.21 -32.48 4.67
C GLU A 351 -14.69 -32.19 4.59
N ARG A 352 -14.13 -32.13 3.40
CA ARG A 352 -12.72 -31.86 3.17
C ARG A 352 -12.27 -30.51 3.75
N PHE A 353 -13.18 -29.54 3.92
CA PHE A 353 -12.83 -28.22 4.44
C PHE A 353 -12.33 -28.27 5.89
N LEU A 354 -13.03 -29.01 6.74
CA LEU A 354 -12.63 -29.19 8.14
C LEU A 354 -11.32 -29.99 8.27
N GLU A 355 -11.10 -30.98 7.38
CA GLU A 355 -9.84 -31.73 7.32
C GLU A 355 -8.68 -30.80 7.00
N MET A 356 -8.83 -29.95 5.97
CA MET A 356 -7.80 -28.99 5.57
C MET A 356 -7.51 -27.93 6.65
N LEU A 357 -8.54 -27.47 7.37
CA LEU A 357 -8.34 -26.57 8.53
C LEU A 357 -7.52 -27.23 9.62
N LYS A 358 -7.77 -28.51 9.92
CA LYS A 358 -7.02 -29.27 10.93
C LYS A 358 -5.56 -29.52 10.50
N GLU A 359 -5.33 -29.77 9.21
CA GLU A 359 -3.99 -29.92 8.65
C GLU A 359 -3.23 -28.59 8.72
N ASP A 360 -3.87 -27.47 8.34
CA ASP A 360 -3.29 -26.14 8.47
C ASP A 360 -2.93 -25.81 9.94
N ALA A 361 -3.85 -26.09 10.89
CA ALA A 361 -3.60 -25.84 12.31
C ALA A 361 -2.43 -26.68 12.83
N LYS A 362 -2.30 -27.94 12.40
CA LYS A 362 -1.16 -28.81 12.77
C LYS A 362 0.15 -28.26 12.24
N ASN A 363 0.21 -27.88 10.96
CA ASN A 363 1.42 -27.34 10.33
C ASN A 363 1.82 -25.99 10.92
N LEU A 364 0.83 -25.11 11.17
CA LEU A 364 1.06 -23.84 11.85
C LEU A 364 1.57 -24.01 13.29
N LYS A 365 1.04 -24.96 14.03
CA LYS A 365 1.49 -25.25 15.39
C LYS A 365 2.94 -25.72 15.43
N GLU A 366 3.32 -26.55 14.48
CA GLU A 366 4.72 -26.99 14.35
C GLU A 366 5.65 -25.83 14.00
N LEU A 367 5.24 -24.98 13.04
CA LEU A 367 5.99 -23.76 12.71
C LEU A 367 6.12 -22.80 13.90
N CYS A 368 5.03 -22.56 14.65
CA CYS A 368 5.06 -21.73 15.86
C CYS A 368 6.12 -22.25 16.84
N LYS A 369 6.10 -23.58 17.11
CA LYS A 369 7.07 -24.18 18.02
C LYS A 369 8.52 -23.96 17.57
N GLN A 370 8.80 -24.23 16.27
CA GLN A 370 10.14 -24.06 15.73
C GLN A 370 10.63 -22.59 15.79
N TRP A 371 9.75 -21.64 15.45
CA TRP A 371 10.09 -20.23 15.48
C TRP A 371 10.15 -19.65 16.90
N ASP A 372 9.44 -20.22 17.88
CA ASP A 372 9.52 -19.80 19.28
C ASP A 372 10.88 -20.21 19.93
N GLU A 373 11.52 -21.26 19.41
CA GLU A 373 12.85 -21.69 19.80
C GLU A 373 13.99 -20.81 19.23
N VAL A 374 13.70 -19.94 18.24
CA VAL A 374 14.67 -19.02 17.63
C VAL A 374 14.97 -17.87 18.59
N SER A 375 16.18 -17.84 19.12
CA SER A 375 16.68 -16.76 20.00
C SER A 375 17.52 -15.73 19.27
N GLU A 376 18.05 -16.06 18.10
CA GLU A 376 18.95 -15.22 17.31
C GLU A 376 18.16 -14.37 16.31
N ASP A 377 18.55 -13.12 16.13
CA ASP A 377 18.05 -12.22 15.09
C ASP A 377 19.23 -11.53 14.38
N PRO A 378 19.88 -12.22 13.42
CA PRO A 378 21.04 -11.70 12.71
C PRO A 378 20.79 -10.37 12.00
N LYS A 379 19.54 -10.12 11.55
CA LYS A 379 19.15 -8.86 10.93
C LYS A 379 19.16 -7.72 11.93
N LEU A 380 18.64 -7.94 13.14
CA LEU A 380 18.67 -6.96 14.22
C LEU A 380 20.09 -6.71 14.70
N GLU A 381 20.89 -7.76 14.86
CA GLU A 381 22.28 -7.64 15.32
C GLU A 381 23.12 -6.79 14.35
N LEU A 382 23.04 -7.08 13.05
CA LEU A 382 23.70 -6.27 12.02
C LEU A 382 23.20 -4.82 12.04
N PHE A 383 21.89 -4.63 12.19
CA PHE A 383 21.30 -3.29 12.23
C PHE A 383 21.82 -2.48 13.43
N ILE A 384 21.90 -3.08 14.61
CA ILE A 384 22.42 -2.45 15.82
C ILE A 384 23.91 -2.10 15.64
N ASP A 385 24.72 -3.04 15.14
CA ASP A 385 26.13 -2.78 14.85
C ASP A 385 26.31 -1.57 13.92
N LYS A 386 25.53 -1.51 12.83
CA LYS A 386 25.58 -0.39 11.90
C LYS A 386 25.08 0.92 12.51
N LEU A 387 24.10 0.85 13.40
CA LEU A 387 23.58 2.03 14.08
C LEU A 387 24.64 2.62 15.02
N GLU A 388 25.39 1.78 15.72
CA GLU A 388 26.44 2.22 16.66
C GLU A 388 27.69 2.74 15.92
N HIS A 389 28.09 2.11 14.81
CA HIS A 389 29.41 2.34 14.23
C HIS A 389 29.39 3.08 12.88
N GLU A 390 28.25 3.15 12.16
CA GLU A 390 28.22 3.71 10.80
C GLU A 390 27.13 4.80 10.62
N PHE A 391 25.88 4.54 11.02
CA PHE A 391 24.76 5.41 10.64
C PHE A 391 24.79 6.80 11.29
N PHE A 392 25.55 7.01 12.34
CA PHE A 392 25.80 8.29 12.99
C PHE A 392 27.22 8.83 12.78
N ASP A 393 27.99 8.21 11.89
CA ASP A 393 29.24 8.81 11.44
C ASP A 393 28.95 10.12 10.72
N LYS A 394 29.65 11.19 11.11
CA LYS A 394 29.43 12.54 10.59
C LYS A 394 29.76 12.70 9.11
N GLU A 395 30.63 11.84 8.56
CA GLU A 395 30.92 11.82 7.12
C GLU A 395 29.74 11.24 6.33
N ILE A 396 28.98 10.30 6.92
CA ILE A 396 27.84 9.63 6.30
C ILE A 396 26.54 10.37 6.64
N ASN A 397 26.38 10.76 7.89
CA ASN A 397 25.18 11.41 8.41
C ASN A 397 25.55 12.72 9.15
N PRO A 398 25.85 13.79 8.41
CA PRO A 398 26.26 15.06 9.00
C PRO A 398 25.16 15.72 9.84
N THR A 399 23.88 15.40 9.59
CA THR A 399 22.75 15.95 10.33
C THR A 399 22.53 15.26 11.68
N GLY A 400 23.05 14.03 11.87
CA GLY A 400 22.83 13.24 13.06
C GLY A 400 21.39 12.78 13.24
N LYS A 401 20.58 12.75 12.17
CA LYS A 401 19.19 12.31 12.20
C LYS A 401 18.96 11.16 11.24
N LEU A 402 18.15 10.18 11.67
CA LEU A 402 17.90 8.95 10.93
C LEU A 402 16.40 8.68 10.80
N VAL A 403 15.98 8.27 9.60
CA VAL A 403 14.62 7.81 9.33
C VAL A 403 14.64 6.34 8.94
N ILE A 404 13.87 5.53 9.65
CA ILE A 404 13.77 4.08 9.45
C ILE A 404 12.34 3.76 9.03
N PHE A 405 12.15 3.19 7.85
CA PHE A 405 10.87 2.72 7.37
C PHE A 405 10.72 1.21 7.50
N SER A 406 9.54 0.77 7.90
CA SER A 406 9.16 -0.66 7.90
C SER A 406 7.72 -0.82 7.43
N GLU A 407 7.42 -1.84 6.64
CA GLU A 407 6.03 -2.16 6.26
C GLU A 407 5.18 -2.64 7.45
N SER A 408 5.81 -3.06 8.55
CA SER A 408 5.15 -3.68 9.69
C SER A 408 5.18 -2.78 10.92
N VAL A 409 4.01 -2.48 11.47
CA VAL A 409 3.88 -1.79 12.78
C VAL A 409 4.51 -2.62 13.89
N ASP A 410 4.40 -3.95 13.84
CA ASP A 410 5.04 -4.83 14.81
C ASP A 410 6.56 -4.70 14.78
N THR A 411 7.15 -4.55 13.58
CA THR A 411 8.58 -4.30 13.42
C THR A 411 8.98 -2.91 13.94
N VAL A 412 8.15 -1.88 13.69
CA VAL A 412 8.37 -0.54 14.27
C VAL A 412 8.44 -0.60 15.79
N ASN A 413 7.45 -1.23 16.43
CA ASN A 413 7.40 -1.37 17.88
C ASN A 413 8.59 -2.18 18.40
N TYR A 414 8.89 -3.30 17.76
CA TYR A 414 10.01 -4.18 18.11
C TYR A 414 11.35 -3.45 18.05
N LEU A 415 11.64 -2.77 16.94
CA LEU A 415 12.88 -2.01 16.80
C LEU A 415 12.98 -0.90 17.83
N THR A 416 11.89 -0.16 18.08
CA THR A 416 11.86 0.89 19.09
C THR A 416 12.24 0.33 20.47
N GLU A 417 11.60 -0.77 20.86
CA GLU A 417 11.88 -1.44 22.15
C GLU A 417 13.32 -1.96 22.23
N GLN A 418 13.81 -2.65 21.20
CA GLN A 418 15.16 -3.20 21.16
C GLN A 418 16.23 -2.10 21.24
N LEU A 419 16.07 -1.02 20.50
CA LEU A 419 17.03 0.08 20.52
C LEU A 419 17.01 0.84 21.87
N GLN A 420 15.84 1.04 22.46
CA GLN A 420 15.74 1.65 23.79
C GLN A 420 16.40 0.78 24.87
N ASN A 421 16.16 -0.52 24.86
CA ASN A 421 16.65 -1.45 25.89
C ASN A 421 18.14 -1.75 25.74
N ARG A 422 18.64 -1.96 24.52
CA ARG A 422 20.01 -2.42 24.26
C ARG A 422 21.01 -1.29 24.13
N LEU A 423 20.61 -0.16 23.52
CA LEU A 423 21.48 1.00 23.29
C LEU A 423 21.20 2.14 24.29
N HIS A 424 20.23 1.95 25.20
CA HIS A 424 19.81 2.98 26.16
C HIS A 424 19.49 4.32 25.50
N ARG A 425 18.97 4.28 24.26
CA ARG A 425 18.61 5.47 23.50
C ARG A 425 17.17 5.87 23.79
N HIS A 426 16.98 7.12 24.18
CA HIS A 426 15.65 7.70 24.46
C HIS A 426 15.22 8.73 23.41
N ASP A 427 16.06 8.99 22.42
CA ASP A 427 15.86 9.93 21.32
C ASP A 427 15.19 9.31 20.09
N ILE A 428 14.34 8.28 20.31
CA ILE A 428 13.63 7.51 19.26
C ILE A 428 12.15 7.87 19.27
N LEU A 429 11.63 8.34 18.15
CA LEU A 429 10.22 8.63 17.91
C LEU A 429 9.61 7.52 17.03
N ASP A 430 8.68 6.74 17.56
CA ASP A 430 7.90 5.78 16.78
C ASP A 430 6.67 6.47 16.19
N VAL A 431 6.41 6.30 14.89
CA VAL A 431 5.23 6.89 14.23
C VAL A 431 4.50 5.85 13.40
N CYS A 432 3.26 5.60 13.78
CA CYS A 432 2.35 4.69 13.10
C CYS A 432 1.00 5.38 12.85
N ALA A 433 0.13 4.76 12.07
CA ALA A 433 -1.20 5.31 11.77
C ALA A 433 -2.02 5.63 13.04
N SER A 434 -1.89 4.84 14.09
CA SER A 434 -2.62 5.00 15.35
C SER A 434 -2.16 6.19 16.21
N ASN A 435 -0.89 6.61 16.10
CA ASN A 435 -0.32 7.67 16.94
C ASN A 435 0.13 8.91 16.14
N ARG A 436 0.05 8.89 14.81
CA ARG A 436 0.52 9.96 13.92
C ARG A 436 0.03 11.34 14.32
N THR A 437 -1.26 11.46 14.62
CA THR A 437 -1.88 12.75 14.96
C THR A 437 -1.25 13.38 16.21
N ASN A 438 -1.02 12.57 17.22
CA ASN A 438 -0.45 13.02 18.50
C ASN A 438 1.05 13.32 18.40
N ARG A 439 1.74 12.70 17.44
CA ARG A 439 3.19 12.84 17.23
C ARG A 439 3.57 13.83 16.15
N GLN A 440 2.61 14.38 15.41
CA GLN A 440 2.85 15.25 14.27
C GLN A 440 3.62 16.53 14.62
N ASP A 441 3.30 17.16 15.74
CA ASP A 441 4.00 18.39 16.17
C ASP A 441 5.45 18.10 16.57
N ILE A 442 5.68 17.03 17.31
CA ILE A 442 7.03 16.57 17.70
C ILE A 442 7.85 16.22 16.46
N LEU A 443 7.25 15.49 15.53
CA LEU A 443 7.91 15.13 14.27
C LEU A 443 8.34 16.37 13.48
N ARG A 444 7.47 17.38 13.36
CA ARG A 444 7.80 18.65 12.70
C ARG A 444 8.93 19.37 13.40
N LYS A 445 8.88 19.52 14.72
CA LYS A 445 9.94 20.15 15.51
C LYS A 445 11.30 19.49 15.32
N CYS A 446 11.32 18.17 15.28
CA CYS A 446 12.57 17.41 15.22
C CYS A 446 13.11 17.19 13.80
N PHE A 447 12.25 17.10 12.78
CA PHE A 447 12.64 16.63 11.44
C PHE A 447 12.31 17.57 10.29
N ASP A 448 11.47 18.61 10.46
CA ASP A 448 11.17 19.59 9.42
C ASP A 448 12.06 20.83 9.57
N ALA A 449 12.94 21.09 8.60
CA ALA A 449 13.82 22.24 8.60
C ALA A 449 13.08 23.60 8.50
N ASN A 450 11.86 23.60 8.00
CA ASN A 450 11.05 24.80 7.84
C ASN A 450 10.13 25.10 9.04
N TYR A 451 10.16 24.26 10.07
CA TYR A 451 9.35 24.51 11.25
C TYR A 451 10.02 25.55 12.16
N ALA A 452 9.25 26.53 12.65
CA ALA A 452 9.78 27.68 13.37
C ALA A 452 10.46 27.32 14.70
N GLU A 453 9.91 26.33 15.42
CA GLU A 453 10.44 25.84 16.70
C GLU A 453 11.14 24.50 16.48
N GLN A 454 12.45 24.52 16.31
CA GLN A 454 13.24 23.29 16.12
C GLN A 454 13.68 22.69 17.45
N SER A 455 13.73 21.36 17.51
CA SER A 455 14.20 20.58 18.65
C SER A 455 15.08 19.42 18.18
N ASP A 456 16.00 18.98 19.01
CA ASP A 456 16.82 17.78 18.83
C ASP A 456 16.52 16.72 19.90
N GLU A 457 15.34 16.78 20.49
CA GLU A 457 14.88 15.78 21.46
C GLU A 457 14.85 14.36 20.85
N PHE A 458 14.46 14.27 19.56
CA PHE A 458 14.46 13.01 18.84
C PHE A 458 15.38 13.09 17.62
N ASN A 459 16.28 12.10 17.50
CA ASN A 459 17.22 11.98 16.40
C ASN A 459 16.94 10.77 15.50
N ILE A 460 16.15 9.82 15.97
CA ILE A 460 15.70 8.66 15.18
C ILE A 460 14.19 8.70 15.09
N VAL A 461 13.65 8.56 13.88
CA VAL A 461 12.25 8.24 13.68
C VAL A 461 12.11 6.84 13.06
N ILE A 462 11.33 5.97 13.70
CA ILE A 462 10.98 4.65 13.18
C ILE A 462 9.51 4.70 12.80
N THR A 463 9.20 4.39 11.55
CA THR A 463 7.84 4.59 11.04
C THR A 463 7.40 3.51 10.07
N SER A 464 6.10 3.34 9.97
CA SER A 464 5.49 2.62 8.86
C SER A 464 5.34 3.54 7.64
N ASP A 465 4.77 3.04 6.55
CA ASP A 465 4.48 3.80 5.31
C ASP A 465 3.67 5.08 5.53
N VAL A 466 3.16 5.28 6.73
CA VAL A 466 2.36 6.47 7.10
C VAL A 466 3.11 7.80 6.91
N LEU A 467 4.44 7.78 6.94
CA LEU A 467 5.28 8.95 6.69
C LEU A 467 5.98 8.94 5.31
N ALA A 468 5.70 7.96 4.47
CA ALA A 468 6.29 7.87 3.13
C ALA A 468 5.87 9.04 2.24
N GLU A 469 4.71 9.64 2.51
CA GLU A 469 4.16 10.73 1.72
C GLU A 469 3.58 11.86 2.60
N GLY A 470 3.65 13.09 2.09
CA GLY A 470 3.01 14.26 2.71
C GLY A 470 3.64 14.75 4.02
N VAL A 471 4.91 14.43 4.26
CA VAL A 471 5.66 14.87 5.45
C VAL A 471 7.04 15.39 5.02
N ASN A 472 7.47 16.47 5.67
CA ASN A 472 8.79 17.03 5.47
C ASN A 472 9.74 16.49 6.54
N LEU A 473 10.80 15.79 6.09
CA LEU A 473 11.84 15.22 6.95
C LEU A 473 13.21 15.78 6.56
N HIS A 474 13.27 17.07 6.19
CA HIS A 474 14.45 17.71 5.58
C HIS A 474 15.68 17.75 6.49
N ARG A 475 15.51 17.57 7.81
CA ARG A 475 16.63 17.53 8.76
C ARG A 475 17.25 16.14 8.87
N ALA A 476 16.60 15.11 8.32
CA ALA A 476 17.18 13.76 8.25
C ALA A 476 18.02 13.61 6.96
N ASN A 477 19.00 12.74 7.06
CA ASN A 477 19.90 12.43 5.96
C ASN A 477 19.54 11.07 5.34
#